data_fe2ad57fda646ae2b68f6d7df4bd8c4c
#
_entry.id   fe2ad57fda646ae2b68f6d7df4bd8c4c
#
_cell.length_a   1.000
_cell.length_b   1.000
_cell.length_c   1.000
_cell.angle_alpha   90.00
_cell.angle_beta   90.00
_cell.angle_gamma   90.00
#
_symmetry.space_group_name_H-M   'P 1'
#
loop_
_entity.id
_entity.type
_entity.pdbx_description
1 polymer ?
#
loop_
_entity_poly.entity_id
_entity_poly.type
_entity_poly.pdbx_seq_one_letter_code
_entity_poly.pdbx_strand_id
1 'polypeptide(L)'
;MNKYDAIVVGAGHNGLTNGAYLAKAGLKVAVLERNPHIGGATVSRELYKGWYYSNCSYVSSLLRPEITRDLELPRHGLQVVPFGGGATFMQNGDHFGSYSDYGRKYREISRHSKRDANAYERYRADTSRQTRLIRPFLLKTPPDPTSLRLRDLKDLVDFAKPFLNMGEEGLLDTIKFWTTSVGDYLNEYFETDVIKAQHA
;
A
#
# COMPACT_ATOMS: atom_id res chain seq x y z
N MET A 1 6.78 16.65 -38.43
CA MET A 1 7.04 15.74 -37.30
C MET A 1 6.37 16.32 -36.07
N ASN A 2 5.57 15.49 -35.36
CA ASN A 2 5.00 15.91 -34.07
C ASN A 2 6.15 16.01 -33.05
N LYS A 3 6.38 17.21 -32.50
CA LYS A 3 7.32 17.42 -31.40
C LYS A 3 6.57 17.21 -30.08
N TYR A 4 7.15 16.47 -29.14
CA TYR A 4 6.68 16.28 -27.78
C TYR A 4 7.69 16.87 -26.80
N ASP A 5 7.20 17.42 -25.69
CA ASP A 5 8.03 17.96 -24.62
C ASP A 5 8.54 16.83 -23.69
N ALA A 6 7.73 15.77 -23.57
CA ALA A 6 8.08 14.60 -22.78
C ALA A 6 7.57 13.31 -23.44
N ILE A 7 8.33 12.23 -23.25
CA ILE A 7 7.94 10.87 -23.65
C ILE A 7 7.98 9.99 -22.42
N VAL A 8 6.84 9.34 -22.12
CA VAL A 8 6.71 8.34 -21.06
C VAL A 8 6.70 6.97 -21.69
N VAL A 9 7.62 6.10 -21.29
CA VAL A 9 7.72 4.74 -21.79
C VAL A 9 7.06 3.78 -20.82
N GLY A 10 5.97 3.13 -21.28
CA GLY A 10 5.12 2.25 -20.49
C GLY A 10 3.83 2.94 -20.01
N ALA A 11 2.68 2.40 -20.42
CA ALA A 11 1.35 2.87 -19.99
C ALA A 11 0.78 2.01 -18.83
N GLY A 12 1.62 1.63 -17.88
CA GLY A 12 1.17 1.13 -16.58
C GLY A 12 0.64 2.28 -15.71
N HIS A 13 0.06 1.97 -14.56
CA HIS A 13 -0.54 2.98 -13.66
C HIS A 13 0.44 4.11 -13.27
N ASN A 14 1.72 3.83 -13.07
CA ASN A 14 2.74 4.85 -12.77
C ASN A 14 3.02 5.75 -13.98
N GLY A 15 3.20 5.16 -15.16
CA GLY A 15 3.42 5.92 -16.40
C GLY A 15 2.24 6.79 -16.78
N LEU A 16 1.02 6.25 -16.66
CA LEU A 16 -0.21 7.00 -16.90
C LEU A 16 -0.38 8.17 -15.92
N THR A 17 -0.12 7.95 -14.63
CA THR A 17 -0.16 9.02 -13.62
C THR A 17 0.87 10.10 -13.92
N ASN A 18 2.13 9.73 -14.20
CA ASN A 18 3.18 10.68 -14.54
C ASN A 18 2.81 11.47 -15.81
N GLY A 19 2.42 10.78 -16.88
CA GLY A 19 2.01 11.43 -18.13
C GLY A 19 0.85 12.40 -17.95
N ALA A 20 -0.14 12.04 -17.10
CA ALA A 20 -1.28 12.91 -16.80
C ALA A 20 -0.86 14.18 -16.04
N TYR A 21 0.02 14.08 -15.04
CA TYR A 21 0.55 15.25 -14.33
C TYR A 21 1.37 16.16 -15.23
N LEU A 22 2.23 15.59 -16.09
CA LEU A 22 2.99 16.37 -17.07
C LEU A 22 2.07 17.10 -18.06
N ALA A 23 1.05 16.41 -18.58
CA ALA A 23 0.06 17.02 -19.47
C ALA A 23 -0.75 18.10 -18.76
N LYS A 24 -1.15 17.89 -17.49
CA LYS A 24 -1.83 18.88 -16.66
C LYS A 24 -0.96 20.13 -16.42
N ALA A 25 0.37 19.97 -16.38
CA ALA A 25 1.31 21.08 -16.29
C ALA A 25 1.51 21.82 -17.65
N GLY A 26 0.77 21.46 -18.69
CA GLY A 26 0.79 22.10 -20.00
C GLY A 26 1.80 21.52 -21.00
N LEU A 27 2.48 20.44 -20.67
CA LEU A 27 3.43 19.78 -21.55
C LEU A 27 2.70 18.92 -22.60
N LYS A 28 3.24 18.87 -23.81
CA LYS A 28 2.82 17.94 -24.86
C LYS A 28 3.48 16.59 -24.62
N VAL A 29 2.71 15.62 -24.12
CA VAL A 29 3.23 14.31 -23.68
C VAL A 29 2.84 13.22 -24.67
N ALA A 30 3.78 12.32 -24.98
CA ALA A 30 3.50 11.04 -25.61
C ALA A 30 3.72 9.92 -24.60
N VAL A 31 2.74 9.01 -24.50
CA VAL A 31 2.88 7.77 -23.70
C VAL A 31 2.96 6.59 -24.68
N LEU A 32 4.04 5.83 -24.58
CA LEU A 32 4.31 4.69 -25.45
C LEU A 32 4.09 3.39 -24.67
N GLU A 33 3.29 2.49 -25.23
CA GLU A 33 3.05 1.15 -24.66
C GLU A 33 3.33 0.07 -25.70
N ARG A 34 4.03 -0.97 -25.30
CA ARG A 34 4.36 -2.10 -26.14
C ARG A 34 3.19 -3.08 -26.33
N ASN A 35 2.39 -3.24 -25.30
CA ASN A 35 1.27 -4.17 -25.32
C ASN A 35 0.05 -3.56 -26.01
N PRO A 36 -0.87 -4.36 -26.55
CA PRO A 36 -2.10 -3.88 -27.18
C PRO A 36 -3.10 -3.27 -26.18
N HIS A 37 -2.85 -3.37 -24.90
CA HIS A 37 -3.68 -2.83 -23.81
C HIS A 37 -2.83 -1.98 -22.85
N ILE A 38 -3.45 -0.97 -22.29
CA ILE A 38 -2.85 -0.08 -21.30
C ILE A 38 -3.28 -0.48 -19.88
N GLY A 39 -2.51 -0.08 -18.87
CA GLY A 39 -2.79 -0.32 -17.45
C GLY A 39 -1.73 -1.16 -16.73
N GLY A 40 -0.89 -1.91 -17.47
CA GLY A 40 0.19 -2.72 -16.88
C GLY A 40 -0.35 -3.75 -15.89
N ALA A 41 0.14 -3.74 -14.66
CA ALA A 41 -0.29 -4.67 -13.61
C ALA A 41 -1.74 -4.46 -13.13
N THR A 42 -2.38 -3.32 -13.45
CA THR A 42 -3.76 -3.03 -13.04
C THR A 42 -4.81 -3.51 -14.04
N VAL A 43 -4.38 -4.20 -15.10
CA VAL A 43 -5.28 -4.70 -16.15
C VAL A 43 -6.12 -5.84 -15.63
N SER A 44 -7.44 -5.75 -15.89
CA SER A 44 -8.36 -6.90 -15.81
C SER A 44 -8.52 -7.53 -17.20
N ARG A 45 -8.48 -8.84 -17.25
CA ARG A 45 -8.62 -9.61 -18.50
C ARG A 45 -9.78 -10.58 -18.44
N GLU A 46 -10.44 -10.76 -19.55
CA GLU A 46 -11.37 -11.85 -19.74
C GLU A 46 -10.56 -13.15 -19.93
N LEU A 47 -10.47 -13.96 -18.89
CA LEU A 47 -9.78 -15.25 -18.92
C LEU A 47 -10.73 -16.42 -19.25
N TYR A 48 -12.01 -16.23 -19.00
CA TYR A 48 -13.09 -17.13 -19.37
C TYR A 48 -14.26 -16.27 -19.83
N LYS A 49 -15.01 -16.70 -20.83
CA LYS A 49 -16.09 -15.92 -21.45
C LYS A 49 -17.06 -15.33 -20.42
N GLY A 50 -17.15 -14.01 -20.37
CA GLY A 50 -17.97 -13.27 -19.40
C GLY A 50 -17.31 -13.04 -18.03
N TRP A 51 -16.09 -13.56 -17.78
CA TRP A 51 -15.42 -13.47 -16.50
C TRP A 51 -14.11 -12.66 -16.60
N TYR A 52 -14.06 -11.55 -15.89
CA TYR A 52 -12.92 -10.64 -15.86
C TYR A 52 -12.16 -10.79 -14.55
N TYR A 53 -10.85 -10.97 -14.65
CA TYR A 53 -9.95 -11.14 -13.52
C TYR A 53 -8.83 -10.11 -13.56
N SER A 54 -8.49 -9.54 -12.40
CA SER A 54 -7.28 -8.76 -12.28
C SER A 54 -6.05 -9.67 -12.32
N ASN A 55 -5.07 -9.32 -13.15
CA ASN A 55 -3.83 -10.10 -13.23
C ASN A 55 -3.00 -10.03 -11.96
N CYS A 56 -2.84 -8.81 -11.39
CA CYS A 56 -1.90 -8.56 -10.29
C CYS A 56 -2.44 -7.57 -9.25
N SER A 57 -3.53 -6.86 -9.52
CA SER A 57 -4.03 -5.78 -8.68
C SER A 57 -5.48 -6.03 -8.29
N TYR A 58 -5.69 -7.03 -7.44
CA TYR A 58 -7.04 -7.44 -6.99
C TYR A 58 -7.64 -6.49 -5.96
N VAL A 59 -6.83 -5.61 -5.34
CA VAL A 59 -7.31 -4.55 -4.44
C VAL A 59 -6.64 -3.22 -4.75
N SER A 60 -7.38 -2.11 -4.63
CA SER A 60 -6.87 -0.75 -4.75
C SER A 60 -6.59 -0.20 -3.35
N SER A 61 -5.38 -0.48 -2.82
CA SER A 61 -5.00 -0.07 -1.45
C SER A 61 -3.97 1.05 -1.41
N LEU A 62 -3.15 1.21 -2.46
CA LEU A 62 -2.01 2.11 -2.45
C LEU A 62 -2.19 3.37 -3.31
N LEU A 63 -3.23 3.45 -4.13
CA LEU A 63 -3.52 4.66 -4.91
C LEU A 63 -3.80 5.82 -3.95
N ARG A 64 -2.98 6.86 -4.05
CA ARG A 64 -3.06 8.01 -3.16
C ARG A 64 -4.32 8.83 -3.45
N PRO A 65 -5.04 9.27 -2.40
CA PRO A 65 -6.22 10.12 -2.55
C PRO A 65 -5.93 11.43 -3.31
N GLU A 66 -4.71 11.96 -3.16
CA GLU A 66 -4.27 13.17 -3.86
C GLU A 66 -4.29 12.97 -5.36
N ILE A 67 -3.81 11.81 -5.87
CA ILE A 67 -3.83 11.48 -7.31
C ILE A 67 -5.28 11.39 -7.80
N THR A 68 -6.14 10.71 -7.04
CA THR A 68 -7.57 10.58 -7.37
C THR A 68 -8.25 11.94 -7.49
N ARG A 69 -7.95 12.86 -6.56
CA ARG A 69 -8.49 14.21 -6.53
C ARG A 69 -7.90 15.06 -7.66
N ASP A 70 -6.56 15.11 -7.77
CA ASP A 70 -5.86 16.03 -8.66
C ASP A 70 -6.11 15.71 -10.13
N LEU A 71 -6.25 14.42 -10.46
CA LEU A 71 -6.57 13.94 -11.81
C LEU A 71 -8.08 13.73 -12.03
N GLU A 72 -8.91 14.06 -11.03
CA GLU A 72 -10.39 13.97 -11.11
C GLU A 72 -10.87 12.57 -11.58
N LEU A 73 -10.18 11.50 -11.13
CA LEU A 73 -10.40 10.14 -11.65
C LEU A 73 -11.87 9.67 -11.60
N PRO A 74 -12.69 10.03 -10.59
CA PRO A 74 -14.14 9.71 -10.61
C PRO A 74 -14.89 10.28 -11.81
N ARG A 75 -14.51 11.46 -12.33
CA ARG A 75 -15.09 12.03 -13.56
C ARG A 75 -14.75 11.21 -14.80
N HIS A 76 -13.67 10.44 -14.74
CA HIS A 76 -13.23 9.53 -15.80
C HIS A 76 -13.67 8.08 -15.57
N GLY A 77 -14.60 7.86 -14.63
CA GLY A 77 -15.24 6.56 -14.41
C GLY A 77 -14.59 5.68 -13.32
N LEU A 78 -13.59 6.20 -12.56
CA LEU A 78 -13.05 5.41 -11.44
C LEU A 78 -14.12 5.24 -10.36
N GLN A 79 -14.46 3.99 -10.07
CA GLN A 79 -15.29 3.59 -8.95
C GLN A 79 -14.50 2.64 -8.06
N VAL A 80 -14.33 3.01 -6.78
CA VAL A 80 -13.70 2.15 -5.78
C VAL A 80 -14.79 1.58 -4.88
N VAL A 81 -14.97 0.27 -4.96
CA VAL A 81 -15.99 -0.45 -4.18
C VAL A 81 -15.34 -1.03 -2.92
N PRO A 82 -15.94 -0.85 -1.72
CA PRO A 82 -15.40 -1.45 -0.52
C PRO A 82 -15.33 -2.98 -0.63
N PHE A 83 -14.19 -3.52 -0.23
CA PHE A 83 -13.96 -4.96 -0.21
C PHE A 83 -14.35 -5.53 1.15
N GLY A 84 -15.32 -6.43 1.17
CA GLY A 84 -15.92 -6.95 2.41
C GLY A 84 -15.08 -8.02 3.11
N GLY A 85 -14.14 -8.65 2.43
CA GLY A 85 -13.31 -9.72 2.95
C GLY A 85 -12.88 -10.71 1.89
N GLY A 86 -12.13 -11.72 2.29
CA GLY A 86 -11.63 -12.80 1.44
C GLY A 86 -11.51 -14.09 2.21
N ALA A 87 -11.09 -15.15 1.52
CA ALA A 87 -10.80 -16.42 2.15
C ALA A 87 -9.49 -16.99 1.60
N THR A 88 -8.66 -17.54 2.47
CA THR A 88 -7.47 -18.32 2.14
C THR A 88 -7.80 -19.79 2.39
N PHE A 89 -7.79 -20.58 1.33
CA PHE A 89 -8.08 -22.03 1.41
C PHE A 89 -6.81 -22.80 1.77
N MET A 90 -6.97 -23.80 2.63
CA MET A 90 -5.89 -24.64 3.12
C MET A 90 -5.91 -26.01 2.49
N GLN A 91 -4.76 -26.70 2.47
CA GLN A 91 -4.64 -28.04 1.89
C GLN A 91 -5.49 -29.10 2.60
N ASN A 92 -5.79 -28.92 3.88
CA ASN A 92 -6.64 -29.81 4.67
C ASN A 92 -8.15 -29.61 4.43
N GLY A 93 -8.52 -28.76 3.47
CA GLY A 93 -9.92 -28.44 3.15
C GLY A 93 -10.56 -27.38 4.04
N ASP A 94 -9.84 -26.87 5.02
CA ASP A 94 -10.26 -25.73 5.83
C ASP A 94 -9.96 -24.40 5.13
N HIS A 95 -10.39 -23.29 5.70
CA HIS A 95 -10.13 -21.95 5.20
C HIS A 95 -9.92 -20.96 6.35
N PHE A 96 -9.28 -19.85 6.06
CA PHE A 96 -9.20 -18.69 6.93
C PHE A 96 -9.94 -17.53 6.27
N GLY A 97 -10.99 -17.03 6.91
CA GLY A 97 -11.79 -15.90 6.46
C GLY A 97 -11.16 -14.57 6.89
N SER A 98 -10.89 -13.70 5.94
CA SER A 98 -10.46 -12.33 6.23
C SER A 98 -11.67 -11.40 6.17
N TYR A 99 -11.98 -10.72 7.27
CA TYR A 99 -13.16 -9.86 7.40
C TYR A 99 -12.76 -8.44 7.79
N SER A 100 -13.47 -7.43 7.26
CA SER A 100 -13.36 -6.04 7.70
C SER A 100 -14.06 -5.81 9.04
N ASP A 101 -15.11 -6.58 9.35
CA ASP A 101 -15.79 -6.56 10.64
C ASP A 101 -14.94 -7.19 11.74
N TYR A 102 -14.72 -6.43 12.83
CA TYR A 102 -13.86 -6.87 13.93
C TYR A 102 -14.40 -8.11 14.65
N GLY A 103 -15.70 -8.18 14.89
CA GLY A 103 -16.30 -9.31 15.59
C GLY A 103 -16.22 -10.61 14.79
N ARG A 104 -16.41 -10.54 13.47
CA ARG A 104 -16.22 -11.69 12.57
C ARG A 104 -14.75 -12.10 12.53
N LYS A 105 -13.84 -11.15 12.43
CA LYS A 105 -12.40 -11.41 12.43
C LYS A 105 -11.95 -12.06 13.74
N TYR A 106 -12.37 -11.54 14.90
CA TYR A 106 -12.06 -12.13 16.20
C TYR A 106 -12.54 -13.58 16.29
N ARG A 107 -13.79 -13.86 15.86
CA ARG A 107 -14.33 -15.23 15.86
C ARG A 107 -13.53 -16.16 14.94
N GLU A 108 -13.14 -15.67 13.76
CA GLU A 108 -12.35 -16.46 12.81
C GLU A 108 -10.96 -16.79 13.36
N ILE A 109 -10.26 -15.82 13.93
CA ILE A 109 -8.96 -16.07 14.56
C ILE A 109 -9.14 -17.03 15.76
N SER A 110 -10.18 -16.83 16.58
CA SER A 110 -10.47 -17.69 17.73
C SER A 110 -10.77 -19.15 17.37
N ARG A 111 -11.20 -19.41 16.15
CA ARG A 111 -11.41 -20.75 15.61
C ARG A 111 -10.10 -21.53 15.51
N HIS A 112 -8.97 -20.83 15.30
CA HIS A 112 -7.63 -21.40 15.22
C HIS A 112 -6.88 -21.26 16.54
N SER A 113 -6.91 -20.09 17.19
CA SER A 113 -6.31 -19.83 18.50
C SER A 113 -7.01 -18.67 19.22
N LYS A 114 -7.48 -18.94 20.43
CA LYS A 114 -8.00 -17.87 21.31
C LYS A 114 -6.92 -16.92 21.78
N ARG A 115 -5.68 -17.42 21.97
CA ARG A 115 -4.52 -16.60 22.34
C ARG A 115 -4.23 -15.59 21.25
N ASP A 116 -4.19 -16.03 19.99
CA ASP A 116 -3.94 -15.17 18.86
C ASP A 116 -5.05 -14.13 18.65
N ALA A 117 -6.30 -14.52 18.85
CA ALA A 117 -7.44 -13.59 18.80
C ALA A 117 -7.31 -12.47 19.83
N ASN A 118 -6.87 -12.79 21.05
CA ASN A 118 -6.63 -11.79 22.09
C ASN A 118 -5.41 -10.91 21.80
N ALA A 119 -4.36 -11.47 21.20
CA ALA A 119 -3.15 -10.72 20.81
C ALA A 119 -3.37 -9.81 19.60
N TYR A 120 -4.40 -10.11 18.78
CA TYR A 120 -4.64 -9.40 17.52
C TYR A 120 -4.89 -7.89 17.70
N GLU A 121 -5.55 -7.47 18.77
CA GLU A 121 -5.80 -6.04 19.05
C GLU A 121 -4.49 -5.28 19.27
N ARG A 122 -3.55 -5.85 20.05
CA ARG A 122 -2.24 -5.27 20.28
C ARG A 122 -1.45 -5.20 18.96
N TYR A 123 -1.37 -6.29 18.21
CA TYR A 123 -0.74 -6.33 16.89
C TYR A 123 -1.28 -5.22 15.97
N ARG A 124 -2.61 -5.09 15.89
CA ARG A 124 -3.27 -4.09 15.07
C ARG A 124 -2.94 -2.66 15.51
N ALA A 125 -2.92 -2.41 16.81
CA ALA A 125 -2.60 -1.09 17.38
C ALA A 125 -1.15 -0.69 17.03
N ASP A 126 -0.20 -1.60 17.21
CA ASP A 126 1.22 -1.36 16.95
C ASP A 126 1.49 -1.15 15.45
N THR A 127 0.96 -2.01 14.59
CA THR A 127 1.07 -1.87 13.13
C THR A 127 0.42 -0.56 12.64
N SER A 128 -0.75 -0.19 13.20
CA SER A 128 -1.44 1.05 12.84
C SER A 128 -0.65 2.29 13.28
N ARG A 129 0.08 2.22 14.39
CA ARG A 129 0.98 3.29 14.86
C ARG A 129 2.07 3.54 13.82
N GLN A 130 2.75 2.48 13.37
CA GLN A 130 3.79 2.56 12.35
C GLN A 130 3.26 3.07 11.00
N THR A 131 2.10 2.59 10.59
CA THR A 131 1.44 3.06 9.36
C THR A 131 1.14 4.57 9.41
N ARG A 132 0.61 5.07 10.54
CA ARG A 132 0.36 6.50 10.72
C ARG A 132 1.63 7.34 10.69
N LEU A 133 2.73 6.81 11.22
CA LEU A 133 4.03 7.47 11.20
C LEU A 133 4.57 7.63 9.77
N ILE A 134 4.54 6.56 8.98
CA ILE A 134 5.15 6.53 7.64
C ILE A 134 4.28 7.18 6.57
N ARG A 135 2.96 7.09 6.68
CA ARG A 135 2.02 7.57 5.66
C ARG A 135 2.26 9.00 5.16
N PRO A 136 2.60 9.99 6.01
CA PRO A 136 2.88 11.36 5.56
C PRO A 136 4.14 11.48 4.68
N PHE A 137 5.07 10.52 4.77
CA PHE A 137 6.32 10.55 4.01
C PHE A 137 6.21 9.97 2.61
N LEU A 138 5.15 9.20 2.32
CA LEU A 138 4.99 8.50 1.02
C LEU A 138 4.92 9.43 -0.21
N LEU A 139 4.59 10.70 -0.02
CA LEU A 139 4.57 11.73 -1.07
C LEU A 139 5.67 12.78 -0.94
N LYS A 140 6.56 12.64 0.02
CA LYS A 140 7.67 13.56 0.22
C LYS A 140 8.92 13.04 -0.46
N THR A 141 9.67 13.95 -1.09
CA THR A 141 11.04 13.64 -1.49
C THR A 141 11.89 13.50 -0.23
N PRO A 142 12.65 12.40 -0.06
CA PRO A 142 13.55 12.26 1.07
C PRO A 142 14.55 13.43 1.12
N PRO A 143 14.83 14.01 2.30
CA PRO A 143 15.85 15.03 2.43
C PRO A 143 17.24 14.44 2.14
N ASP A 144 18.13 15.23 1.52
CA ASP A 144 19.52 14.84 1.29
C ASP A 144 20.32 15.05 2.59
N PRO A 145 20.76 13.96 3.27
CA PRO A 145 21.49 14.06 4.54
C PRO A 145 22.93 14.60 4.36
N THR A 146 23.42 14.67 3.12
CA THR A 146 24.78 15.17 2.82
C THR A 146 24.80 16.64 2.44
N SER A 147 23.63 17.24 2.19
CA SER A 147 23.51 18.63 1.81
C SER A 147 23.61 19.58 3.02
N LEU A 148 24.44 20.60 2.88
CA LEU A 148 24.58 21.69 3.88
C LEU A 148 23.71 22.91 3.54
N ARG A 149 22.82 22.83 2.54
CA ARG A 149 21.92 23.94 2.21
C ARG A 149 20.88 24.10 3.31
N LEU A 150 20.60 25.34 3.70
CA LEU A 150 19.61 25.65 4.76
C LEU A 150 18.24 25.03 4.52
N ARG A 151 17.81 24.92 3.26
CA ARG A 151 16.55 24.27 2.90
C ARG A 151 16.57 22.77 3.23
N ASP A 152 17.63 22.08 2.84
CA ASP A 152 17.76 20.63 3.01
C ASP A 152 17.90 20.27 4.49
N LEU A 153 18.64 21.13 5.27
CA LEU A 153 18.73 20.99 6.72
C LEU A 153 17.37 21.18 7.41
N LYS A 154 16.57 22.15 6.96
CA LYS A 154 15.21 22.33 7.46
C LYS A 154 14.35 21.11 7.14
N ASP A 155 14.40 20.61 5.90
CA ASP A 155 13.64 19.44 5.47
C ASP A 155 14.06 18.19 6.28
N LEU A 156 15.35 18.05 6.61
CA LEU A 156 15.86 16.98 7.48
C LEU A 156 15.31 17.09 8.90
N VAL A 157 15.29 18.29 9.49
CA VAL A 157 14.70 18.53 10.81
C VAL A 157 13.20 18.22 10.80
N ASP A 158 12.47 18.67 9.77
CA ASP A 158 11.04 18.43 9.66
C ASP A 158 10.72 16.93 9.41
N PHE A 159 11.64 16.21 8.76
CA PHE A 159 11.57 14.75 8.63
C PHE A 159 11.81 14.05 9.98
N ALA A 160 12.76 14.51 10.77
CA ALA A 160 13.15 13.89 12.05
C ALA A 160 12.13 14.14 13.18
N LYS A 161 11.42 15.29 13.17
CA LYS A 161 10.49 15.69 14.23
C LYS A 161 9.50 14.61 14.70
N PRO A 162 8.78 13.88 13.81
CA PRO A 162 7.85 12.85 14.25
C PRO A 162 8.51 11.73 15.04
N PHE A 163 9.76 11.40 14.72
CA PHE A 163 10.54 10.37 15.41
C PHE A 163 11.04 10.87 16.77
N LEU A 164 11.53 12.11 16.85
CA LEU A 164 11.98 12.72 18.09
C LEU A 164 10.84 12.92 19.11
N ASN A 165 9.63 13.20 18.63
CA ASN A 165 8.45 13.40 19.47
C ASN A 165 7.87 12.08 20.06
N MET A 166 8.35 10.91 19.63
CA MET A 166 7.86 9.61 20.14
C MET A 166 8.43 9.25 21.52
N GLY A 167 9.49 9.93 21.94
CA GLY A 167 10.30 9.51 23.09
C GLY A 167 11.17 8.29 22.79
N GLU A 168 11.97 7.90 23.77
CA GLU A 168 12.96 6.82 23.63
C GLU A 168 12.30 5.47 23.31
N GLU A 169 11.28 5.08 24.08
CA GLU A 169 10.57 3.81 23.90
C GLU A 169 9.92 3.71 22.50
N GLY A 170 9.22 4.76 22.07
CA GLY A 170 8.58 4.80 20.75
C GLY A 170 9.59 4.74 19.61
N LEU A 171 10.77 5.34 19.77
CA LEU A 171 11.84 5.27 18.77
C LEU A 171 12.43 3.87 18.70
N LEU A 172 12.69 3.22 19.84
CA LEU A 172 13.18 1.84 19.88
C LEU A 172 12.17 0.85 19.24
N ASP A 173 10.88 0.98 19.57
CA ASP A 173 9.81 0.20 18.95
C ASP A 173 9.77 0.38 17.43
N THR A 174 9.97 1.61 16.96
CA THR A 174 9.97 1.92 15.53
C THR A 174 11.19 1.31 14.84
N ILE A 175 12.39 1.44 15.41
CA ILE A 175 13.61 0.82 14.87
C ILE A 175 13.41 -0.69 14.82
N LYS A 176 12.94 -1.31 15.90
CA LYS A 176 12.66 -2.73 15.96
C LYS A 176 11.69 -3.16 14.86
N PHE A 177 10.56 -2.47 14.71
CA PHE A 177 9.55 -2.78 13.69
C PHE A 177 10.14 -2.78 12.28
N TRP A 178 10.96 -1.79 11.92
CA TRP A 178 11.49 -1.63 10.57
C TRP A 178 12.76 -2.43 10.27
N THR A 179 13.39 -3.01 11.29
CA THR A 179 14.61 -3.83 11.14
C THR A 179 14.41 -5.32 11.41
N THR A 180 13.30 -5.69 12.03
CA THR A 180 12.95 -7.09 12.29
C THR A 180 12.30 -7.72 11.05
N SER A 181 12.55 -8.99 10.80
CA SER A 181 11.83 -9.72 9.75
C SER A 181 10.34 -9.82 10.07
N VAL A 182 9.47 -9.85 9.05
CA VAL A 182 8.03 -10.00 9.26
C VAL A 182 7.70 -11.28 10.05
N GLY A 183 8.42 -12.38 9.80
CA GLY A 183 8.22 -13.64 10.51
C GLY A 183 8.53 -13.51 12.00
N ASP A 184 9.68 -12.91 12.35
CA ASP A 184 10.06 -12.71 13.76
C ASP A 184 9.12 -11.74 14.45
N TYR A 185 8.70 -10.66 13.78
CA TYR A 185 7.73 -9.73 14.32
C TYR A 185 6.39 -10.39 14.61
N LEU A 186 5.88 -11.23 13.70
CA LEU A 186 4.62 -11.96 13.90
C LEU A 186 4.72 -13.01 15.01
N ASN A 187 5.88 -13.63 15.21
CA ASN A 187 6.12 -14.58 16.31
C ASN A 187 5.98 -13.94 17.70
N GLU A 188 6.14 -12.63 17.83
CA GLU A 188 5.92 -11.92 19.10
C GLU A 188 4.45 -11.84 19.51
N TYR A 189 3.53 -11.96 18.55
CA TYR A 189 2.09 -11.85 18.79
C TYR A 189 1.38 -13.20 18.68
N PHE A 190 1.73 -14.00 17.67
CA PHE A 190 0.96 -15.16 17.25
C PHE A 190 1.71 -16.46 17.39
N GLU A 191 1.00 -17.51 17.83
CA GLU A 191 1.53 -18.86 17.90
C GLU A 191 1.19 -19.69 16.65
N THR A 192 0.04 -19.39 16.01
CA THR A 192 -0.52 -20.20 14.92
C THR A 192 0.06 -19.81 13.55
N ASP A 193 0.59 -20.76 12.81
CA ASP A 193 1.18 -20.52 11.48
C ASP A 193 0.16 -19.98 10.48
N VAL A 194 -1.10 -20.40 10.58
CA VAL A 194 -2.20 -19.90 9.75
C VAL A 194 -2.35 -18.39 9.89
N ILE A 195 -2.34 -17.88 11.12
CA ILE A 195 -2.49 -16.44 11.40
C ILE A 195 -1.24 -15.69 10.94
N LYS A 196 -0.05 -16.23 11.21
CA LYS A 196 1.21 -15.64 10.73
C LYS A 196 1.24 -15.56 9.21
N ALA A 197 0.92 -16.63 8.50
CA ALA A 197 0.90 -16.67 7.03
C ALA A 197 -0.12 -15.70 6.41
N GLN A 198 -1.22 -15.41 7.11
CA GLN A 198 -2.22 -14.43 6.64
C GLN A 198 -1.72 -12.99 6.74
N HIS A 199 -0.74 -12.70 7.61
CA HIS A 199 -0.23 -11.35 7.89
C HIS A 199 1.21 -11.12 7.41
N ALA A 200 1.90 -12.14 6.90
CA ALA A 200 3.19 -12.05 6.23
C ALA A 200 3.05 -11.64 4.77
#